data_1c7404612e4e7261b948ff3e0af31b3c
#
_entry.id   1c7404612e4e7261b948ff3e0af31b3c
#
_cell.length_a   1.000
_cell.length_b   1.000
_cell.length_c   1.000
_cell.angle_alpha   90.00
_cell.angle_beta   90.00
_cell.angle_gamma   90.00
#
_symmetry.space_group_name_H-M   'P 1'
#
loop_
_entity.id
_entity.type
_entity.pdbx_description
1 polymer ?
#
loop_
_entity_poly.entity_id
_entity_poly.type
_entity_poly.pdbx_seq_one_letter_code
_entity_poly.pdbx_strand_id
1 'polypeptide(L)'
;MKSSAISLKNSIHRAFQRPRIGIDLHVVNGIFQGSRTHCLELFSRVVALTPECDFMILAGDPRQLLSFSENFALPNVTLFPMQPGRASVRLLWQLPRIVVRYGISLLHTQYIVPPLVPCATAVTIHDILFESHKEYFQKSFVLRSRLLVPFSARRSTAVFTVSDFSRRQICDTYSISAEKVHAIPNGVDCARFFPGGEGCDAVGALGLERGGYFLTVGRLEPRKNHATLLRAWAQLRVPRPLLVIVGQRHFMHHELFDLIRTLRLEREVVVLEHVSDMQLPAIYRNAKGFIYCSWAEGFGMPLLEAMASGIPVVSSANTALSEVCADAALPVNASSPDEIANAVLSLDQQTGLRESLIHRGLLRAKEFTWERSAQTVRSVYLSHFGLLSSCRPVESVDDCSGKKSGSKVVRTQPADI
;
A
#
# COMPACT_ATOMS: atom_id res chain seq x y z
N MET A 1 -36.21 27.06 -34.71
CA MET A 1 -34.77 27.05 -35.12
C MET A 1 -33.79 27.66 -34.11
N LYS A 2 -34.17 28.59 -33.21
CA LYS A 2 -33.23 29.13 -32.19
C LYS A 2 -32.98 28.19 -31.00
N SER A 3 -33.91 27.30 -30.67
CA SER A 3 -33.75 26.36 -29.52
C SER A 3 -32.73 25.25 -29.80
N SER A 4 -32.64 24.73 -31.04
CA SER A 4 -31.71 23.68 -31.44
C SER A 4 -30.26 24.17 -31.51
N ALA A 5 -30.04 25.44 -31.87
CA ALA A 5 -28.69 26.03 -31.93
C ALA A 5 -28.09 26.31 -30.54
N ILE A 6 -28.94 26.63 -29.55
CA ILE A 6 -28.53 26.79 -28.15
C ILE A 6 -28.18 25.43 -27.51
N SER A 7 -28.95 24.39 -27.82
CA SER A 7 -28.69 23.03 -27.39
C SER A 7 -27.39 22.51 -27.98
N LEU A 8 -27.12 22.75 -29.26
CA LEU A 8 -25.89 22.32 -29.92
C LEU A 8 -24.66 23.08 -29.39
N LYS A 9 -24.76 24.41 -29.17
CA LYS A 9 -23.68 25.18 -28.54
C LYS A 9 -23.37 24.74 -27.13
N ASN A 10 -24.38 24.43 -26.32
CA ASN A 10 -24.20 23.90 -24.97
C ASN A 10 -23.63 22.47 -24.97
N SER A 11 -23.99 21.64 -25.95
CA SER A 11 -23.37 20.30 -26.13
C SER A 11 -21.94 20.38 -26.60
N ILE A 12 -21.62 21.29 -27.54
CA ILE A 12 -20.25 21.53 -28.02
C ILE A 12 -19.39 22.14 -26.91
N HIS A 13 -19.92 23.06 -26.10
CA HIS A 13 -19.17 23.64 -24.97
C HIS A 13 -18.89 22.61 -23.85
N ARG A 14 -19.81 21.65 -23.62
CA ARG A 14 -19.58 20.51 -22.72
C ARG A 14 -18.56 19.51 -23.26
N ALA A 15 -18.47 19.34 -24.60
CA ALA A 15 -17.53 18.42 -25.23
C ALA A 15 -16.05 18.85 -25.13
N PHE A 16 -15.77 20.12 -24.77
CA PHE A 16 -14.42 20.66 -24.64
C PHE A 16 -13.99 20.98 -23.19
N GLN A 17 -14.84 20.79 -22.20
CA GLN A 17 -14.44 20.89 -20.80
C GLN A 17 -13.90 19.54 -20.33
N ARG A 18 -12.67 19.55 -19.78
CA ARG A 18 -12.06 18.37 -19.15
C ARG A 18 -12.99 17.86 -18.02
N PRO A 19 -13.23 16.55 -17.91
CA PRO A 19 -14.01 16.04 -16.81
C PRO A 19 -13.33 16.35 -15.49
N ARG A 20 -14.12 16.77 -14.48
CA ARG A 20 -13.60 17.13 -13.17
C ARG A 20 -13.78 15.98 -12.19
N ILE A 21 -12.67 15.55 -11.60
CA ILE A 21 -12.62 14.47 -10.62
C ILE A 21 -12.35 15.07 -9.23
N GLY A 22 -13.26 14.83 -8.30
CA GLY A 22 -13.04 15.16 -6.88
C GLY A 22 -12.37 13.99 -6.16
N ILE A 23 -11.31 14.24 -5.42
CA ILE A 23 -10.61 13.22 -4.61
C ILE A 23 -10.65 13.63 -3.13
N ASP A 24 -11.31 12.81 -2.30
CA ASP A 24 -11.40 13.05 -0.86
C ASP A 24 -10.19 12.44 -0.13
N LEU A 25 -9.25 13.29 0.25
CA LEU A 25 -8.04 12.96 0.99
C LEU A 25 -8.12 13.30 2.48
N HIS A 26 -9.30 13.17 3.10
CA HIS A 26 -9.47 13.44 4.53
C HIS A 26 -8.55 12.64 5.45
N VAL A 27 -8.09 11.47 5.01
CA VAL A 27 -7.18 10.58 5.78
C VAL A 27 -5.76 11.14 5.90
N VAL A 28 -5.38 12.12 5.07
CA VAL A 28 -4.03 12.70 5.07
C VAL A 28 -3.76 13.51 6.34
N ASN A 29 -4.78 14.12 6.93
CA ASN A 29 -4.66 14.95 8.14
C ASN A 29 -4.78 14.14 9.46
N GLY A 30 -4.86 12.83 9.37
CA GLY A 30 -4.97 11.95 10.54
C GLY A 30 -3.61 11.46 11.07
N ILE A 31 -3.67 10.49 11.98
CA ILE A 31 -2.50 9.77 12.48
C ILE A 31 -1.77 9.12 11.30
N PHE A 32 -0.43 9.14 11.33
CA PHE A 32 0.41 8.49 10.34
C PHE A 32 0.03 7.01 10.16
N GLN A 33 -0.43 6.65 8.96
CA GLN A 33 -0.97 5.33 8.64
C GLN A 33 -0.64 4.97 7.19
N GLY A 34 -0.65 3.67 6.89
CA GLY A 34 -0.48 3.18 5.51
C GLY A 34 -1.48 3.79 4.51
N SER A 35 -2.72 4.08 4.93
CA SER A 35 -3.70 4.78 4.09
C SER A 35 -3.31 6.22 3.74
N ARG A 36 -2.60 6.93 4.65
CA ARG A 36 -2.04 8.26 4.35
C ARG A 36 -0.98 8.15 3.26
N THR A 37 -0.02 7.25 3.42
CA THR A 37 1.04 7.00 2.43
C THR A 37 0.44 6.60 1.09
N HIS A 38 -0.51 5.66 1.07
CA HIS A 38 -1.24 5.27 -0.14
C HIS A 38 -1.87 6.46 -0.85
N CYS A 39 -2.60 7.32 -0.14
CA CYS A 39 -3.26 8.47 -0.75
C CYS A 39 -2.26 9.48 -1.32
N LEU A 40 -1.20 9.79 -0.60
CA LEU A 40 -0.20 10.76 -1.05
C LEU A 40 0.58 10.25 -2.27
N GLU A 41 1.11 9.05 -2.17
CA GLU A 41 1.94 8.44 -3.21
C GLU A 41 1.14 8.15 -4.50
N LEU A 42 -0.05 7.56 -4.35
CA LEU A 42 -0.89 7.22 -5.48
C LEU A 42 -1.41 8.47 -6.21
N PHE A 43 -2.06 9.37 -5.47
CA PHE A 43 -2.76 10.49 -6.12
C PHE A 43 -1.82 11.58 -6.61
N SER A 44 -0.62 11.76 -6.04
CA SER A 44 0.40 12.62 -6.65
C SER A 44 0.77 12.16 -8.07
N ARG A 45 0.83 10.87 -8.30
CA ARG A 45 1.13 10.30 -9.63
C ARG A 45 -0.09 10.27 -10.53
N VAL A 46 -1.26 9.96 -10.01
CA VAL A 46 -2.51 9.95 -10.81
C VAL A 46 -2.76 11.30 -11.44
N VAL A 47 -2.62 12.40 -10.69
CA VAL A 47 -2.86 13.75 -11.24
C VAL A 47 -1.84 14.12 -12.30
N ALA A 48 -0.58 13.70 -12.17
CA ALA A 48 0.46 13.92 -13.14
C ALA A 48 0.27 13.09 -14.42
N LEU A 49 -0.15 11.85 -14.27
CA LEU A 49 -0.37 10.93 -15.39
C LEU A 49 -1.66 11.19 -16.16
N THR A 50 -2.59 12.02 -15.64
CA THR A 50 -3.94 12.21 -16.21
C THR A 50 -4.22 13.68 -16.55
N PRO A 51 -3.45 14.29 -17.46
CA PRO A 51 -3.65 15.69 -17.85
C PRO A 51 -4.97 15.93 -18.62
N GLU A 52 -5.66 14.85 -19.02
CA GLU A 52 -6.97 14.89 -19.70
C GLU A 52 -8.11 15.27 -18.73
N CYS A 53 -7.88 15.20 -17.44
CA CYS A 53 -8.86 15.50 -16.39
C CYS A 53 -8.41 16.66 -15.51
N ASP A 54 -9.37 17.43 -14.99
CA ASP A 54 -9.16 18.38 -13.91
C ASP A 54 -9.41 17.70 -12.57
N PHE A 55 -8.54 17.95 -11.60
CA PHE A 55 -8.63 17.35 -10.28
C PHE A 55 -8.95 18.40 -9.21
N MET A 56 -9.94 18.10 -8.38
CA MET A 56 -10.20 18.84 -7.14
C MET A 56 -9.82 17.96 -5.94
N ILE A 57 -8.72 18.29 -5.29
CA ILE A 57 -8.22 17.55 -4.14
C ILE A 57 -8.77 18.16 -2.86
N LEU A 58 -9.57 17.38 -2.13
CA LEU A 58 -10.27 17.79 -0.92
C LEU A 58 -9.48 17.31 0.30
N ALA A 59 -8.82 18.23 1.01
CA ALA A 59 -7.99 17.93 2.19
C ALA A 59 -8.17 18.99 3.29
N GLY A 60 -7.91 18.64 4.54
CA GLY A 60 -8.02 19.60 5.65
C GLY A 60 -6.95 20.69 5.59
N ASP A 61 -5.70 20.32 5.37
CA ASP A 61 -4.59 21.26 5.13
C ASP A 61 -3.90 20.97 3.79
N PRO A 62 -4.25 21.70 2.72
CA PRO A 62 -3.65 21.51 1.41
C PRO A 62 -2.13 21.75 1.36
N ARG A 63 -1.55 22.55 2.29
CA ARG A 63 -0.10 22.81 2.30
C ARG A 63 0.72 21.54 2.56
N GLN A 64 0.18 20.58 3.30
CA GLN A 64 0.81 19.28 3.50
C GLN A 64 0.95 18.47 2.20
N LEU A 65 0.06 18.66 1.25
CA LEU A 65 0.13 18.01 -0.06
C LEU A 65 1.25 18.61 -0.90
N LEU A 66 1.39 19.93 -0.90
CA LEU A 66 2.45 20.65 -1.64
C LEU A 66 3.84 20.34 -1.08
N SER A 67 3.97 20.19 0.25
CA SER A 67 5.24 19.78 0.86
C SER A 67 5.60 18.32 0.57
N PHE A 68 4.63 17.49 0.23
CA PHE A 68 4.85 16.10 -0.13
C PHE A 68 5.28 15.91 -1.58
N SER A 69 4.62 16.59 -2.55
CA SER A 69 4.91 16.45 -3.97
C SER A 69 4.49 17.67 -4.78
N GLU A 70 5.37 18.13 -5.66
CA GLU A 70 5.10 19.20 -6.62
C GLU A 70 3.97 18.86 -7.60
N ASN A 71 3.66 17.59 -7.80
CA ASN A 71 2.55 17.14 -8.65
C ASN A 71 1.20 17.68 -8.19
N PHE A 72 1.05 18.03 -6.90
CA PHE A 72 -0.16 18.68 -6.41
C PHE A 72 -0.25 20.18 -6.76
N ALA A 73 0.80 20.76 -7.35
CA ALA A 73 0.81 22.13 -7.88
C ALA A 73 0.58 22.19 -9.41
N LEU A 74 0.31 21.06 -10.07
CA LEU A 74 0.09 21.01 -11.53
C LEU A 74 -1.14 21.84 -11.95
N PRO A 75 -1.15 22.39 -13.20
CA PRO A 75 -2.24 23.26 -13.67
C PRO A 75 -3.63 22.61 -13.71
N ASN A 76 -3.70 21.28 -13.80
CA ASN A 76 -4.94 20.51 -13.76
C ASN A 76 -5.38 20.16 -12.33
N VAL A 77 -4.71 20.66 -11.29
CA VAL A 77 -5.02 20.37 -9.88
C VAL A 77 -5.51 21.63 -9.18
N THR A 78 -6.64 21.52 -8.51
CA THR A 78 -7.18 22.53 -7.59
C THR A 78 -7.21 21.95 -6.18
N LEU A 79 -6.50 22.54 -5.25
CA LEU A 79 -6.53 22.17 -3.84
C LEU A 79 -7.67 22.89 -3.12
N PHE A 80 -8.52 22.12 -2.45
CA PHE A 80 -9.68 22.67 -1.74
C PHE A 80 -9.59 22.33 -0.24
N PRO A 81 -9.53 23.35 0.66
CA PRO A 81 -9.50 23.14 2.10
C PRO A 81 -10.85 22.66 2.62
N MET A 82 -10.87 21.49 3.24
CA MET A 82 -12.06 20.94 3.87
C MET A 82 -12.19 21.46 5.29
N GLN A 83 -13.41 21.87 5.67
CA GLN A 83 -13.69 22.26 7.05
C GLN A 83 -13.59 21.06 7.98
N PRO A 84 -12.92 21.18 9.14
CA PRO A 84 -12.92 20.15 10.16
C PRO A 84 -14.34 19.79 10.58
N GLY A 85 -14.59 18.49 10.83
CA GLY A 85 -15.92 18.08 11.24
C GLY A 85 -16.07 16.57 11.37
N ARG A 86 -17.24 16.16 11.85
CA ARG A 86 -17.60 14.73 11.95
C ARG A 86 -17.73 14.12 10.54
N ALA A 87 -17.41 12.86 10.41
CA ALA A 87 -17.54 12.13 9.14
C ALA A 87 -18.96 12.23 8.53
N SER A 88 -20.01 12.24 9.37
CA SER A 88 -21.40 12.42 8.91
C SER A 88 -21.62 13.78 8.24
N VAL A 89 -21.08 14.88 8.79
CA VAL A 89 -21.17 16.22 8.20
C VAL A 89 -20.44 16.24 6.86
N ARG A 90 -19.24 15.67 6.78
CA ARG A 90 -18.48 15.56 5.54
C ARG A 90 -19.26 14.80 4.46
N LEU A 91 -19.75 13.60 4.79
CA LEU A 91 -20.43 12.72 3.82
C LEU A 91 -21.83 13.22 3.42
N LEU A 92 -22.59 13.82 4.34
CA LEU A 92 -23.99 14.20 4.08
C LEU A 92 -24.14 15.64 3.57
N TRP A 93 -23.15 16.53 3.85
CA TRP A 93 -23.29 17.96 3.54
C TRP A 93 -22.12 18.53 2.74
N GLN A 94 -20.89 18.36 3.21
CA GLN A 94 -19.76 19.03 2.58
C GLN A 94 -19.51 18.47 1.19
N LEU A 95 -19.31 17.14 1.05
CA LEU A 95 -19.02 16.52 -0.24
C LEU A 95 -20.16 16.72 -1.27
N PRO A 96 -21.45 16.48 -0.96
CA PRO A 96 -22.52 16.74 -1.91
C PRO A 96 -22.59 18.19 -2.40
N ARG A 97 -22.41 19.17 -1.50
CA ARG A 97 -22.39 20.60 -1.87
C ARG A 97 -21.21 20.96 -2.77
N ILE A 98 -20.04 20.43 -2.48
CA ILE A 98 -18.84 20.66 -3.29
C ILE A 98 -19.03 20.06 -4.68
N VAL A 99 -19.55 18.83 -4.77
CA VAL A 99 -19.86 18.16 -6.04
C VAL A 99 -20.75 19.03 -6.92
N VAL A 100 -21.86 19.53 -6.39
CA VAL A 100 -22.79 20.39 -7.14
C VAL A 100 -22.15 21.72 -7.50
N ARG A 101 -21.54 22.40 -6.52
CA ARG A 101 -21.00 23.75 -6.70
C ARG A 101 -19.88 23.81 -7.74
N TYR A 102 -19.03 22.79 -7.78
CA TYR A 102 -17.85 22.77 -8.65
C TYR A 102 -17.98 21.84 -9.86
N GLY A 103 -19.15 21.26 -10.07
CA GLY A 103 -19.43 20.42 -11.25
C GLY A 103 -18.54 19.18 -11.30
N ILE A 104 -18.32 18.51 -10.17
CA ILE A 104 -17.55 17.27 -10.11
C ILE A 104 -18.33 16.16 -10.79
N SER A 105 -17.71 15.51 -11.78
CA SER A 105 -18.33 14.44 -12.59
C SER A 105 -18.08 13.05 -11.98
N LEU A 106 -16.95 12.86 -11.27
CA LEU A 106 -16.61 11.64 -10.55
C LEU A 106 -16.03 12.02 -9.18
N LEU A 107 -16.56 11.44 -8.10
CA LEU A 107 -16.04 11.61 -6.75
C LEU A 107 -15.38 10.33 -6.27
N HIS A 108 -14.07 10.39 -5.98
CA HIS A 108 -13.31 9.27 -5.40
C HIS A 108 -13.13 9.47 -3.90
N THR A 109 -13.56 8.50 -3.11
CA THR A 109 -13.48 8.53 -1.64
C THR A 109 -12.78 7.30 -1.07
N GLN A 110 -12.50 7.33 0.24
CA GLN A 110 -11.91 6.22 0.97
C GLN A 110 -13.00 5.52 1.80
N TYR A 111 -13.17 4.20 1.62
CA TYR A 111 -14.12 3.31 2.29
C TYR A 111 -15.61 3.64 2.10
N ILE A 112 -16.02 4.88 2.26
CA ILE A 112 -17.44 5.26 2.30
C ILE A 112 -17.70 6.41 1.32
N VAL A 113 -18.66 6.19 0.41
CA VAL A 113 -19.16 7.24 -0.48
C VAL A 113 -20.34 7.99 0.18
N PRO A 114 -20.55 9.27 -0.15
CA PRO A 114 -21.76 9.96 0.24
C PRO A 114 -23.01 9.24 -0.29
N PRO A 115 -24.07 9.04 0.52
CA PRO A 115 -25.25 8.31 0.09
C PRO A 115 -26.03 9.02 -1.02
N LEU A 116 -25.94 10.35 -1.07
CA LEU A 116 -26.66 11.19 -2.04
C LEU A 116 -25.67 12.18 -2.69
N VAL A 117 -25.16 11.82 -3.86
CA VAL A 117 -24.38 12.74 -4.72
C VAL A 117 -24.86 12.61 -6.18
N PRO A 118 -24.96 13.72 -6.92
CA PRO A 118 -25.43 13.74 -8.30
C PRO A 118 -24.27 13.51 -9.30
N CYS A 119 -23.30 12.65 -8.97
CA CYS A 119 -22.20 12.29 -9.86
C CYS A 119 -21.87 10.80 -9.70
N ALA A 120 -21.04 10.30 -10.62
CA ALA A 120 -20.43 8.99 -10.47
C ALA A 120 -19.50 8.94 -9.25
N THR A 121 -19.35 7.76 -8.65
CA THR A 121 -18.47 7.57 -7.50
C THR A 121 -17.46 6.46 -7.75
N ALA A 122 -16.24 6.65 -7.29
CA ALA A 122 -15.23 5.63 -7.14
C ALA A 122 -14.86 5.51 -5.66
N VAL A 123 -14.51 4.33 -5.21
CA VAL A 123 -14.13 4.11 -3.81
C VAL A 123 -12.90 3.24 -3.70
N THR A 124 -11.93 3.65 -2.88
CA THR A 124 -10.85 2.78 -2.43
C THR A 124 -11.24 2.10 -1.12
N ILE A 125 -11.29 0.78 -1.12
CA ILE A 125 -11.49 -0.08 0.05
C ILE A 125 -10.22 -0.89 0.20
N HIS A 126 -9.34 -0.49 1.13
CA HIS A 126 -8.03 -1.12 1.28
C HIS A 126 -8.16 -2.61 1.60
N ASP A 127 -9.04 -2.95 2.54
CA ASP A 127 -9.41 -4.31 2.91
C ASP A 127 -10.78 -4.33 3.59
N ILE A 128 -11.28 -5.54 3.86
CA ILE A 128 -12.50 -5.77 4.63
C ILE A 128 -12.23 -6.73 5.82
N LEU A 129 -11.06 -6.63 6.43
CA LEU A 129 -10.67 -7.49 7.56
C LEU A 129 -11.62 -7.40 8.74
N PHE A 130 -12.36 -6.31 8.90
CA PHE A 130 -13.41 -6.18 9.91
C PHE A 130 -14.59 -7.16 9.71
N GLU A 131 -14.72 -7.79 8.54
CA GLU A 131 -15.69 -8.87 8.30
C GLU A 131 -15.21 -10.20 8.86
N SER A 132 -13.96 -10.58 8.56
CA SER A 132 -13.38 -11.89 8.89
C SER A 132 -12.65 -11.93 10.23
N HIS A 133 -12.11 -10.79 10.70
CA HIS A 133 -11.27 -10.66 11.89
C HIS A 133 -11.80 -9.57 12.82
N LYS A 134 -13.10 -9.59 13.06
CA LYS A 134 -13.84 -8.56 13.84
C LYS A 134 -13.30 -8.33 15.25
N GLU A 135 -12.66 -9.33 15.83
CA GLU A 135 -12.07 -9.30 17.18
C GLU A 135 -10.96 -8.25 17.32
N TYR A 136 -10.31 -7.87 16.24
CA TYR A 136 -9.24 -6.86 16.23
C TYR A 136 -9.74 -5.43 16.04
N PHE A 137 -11.06 -5.23 15.97
CA PHE A 137 -11.65 -3.92 15.72
C PHE A 137 -12.69 -3.56 16.78
N GLN A 138 -12.88 -2.26 17.01
CA GLN A 138 -13.94 -1.79 17.91
C GLN A 138 -15.32 -2.17 17.36
N LYS A 139 -16.22 -2.66 18.22
CA LYS A 139 -17.56 -3.12 17.82
C LYS A 139 -18.38 -2.08 17.06
N SER A 140 -18.31 -0.80 17.46
CA SER A 140 -18.98 0.30 16.77
C SER A 140 -18.44 0.55 15.35
N PHE A 141 -17.13 0.41 15.18
CA PHE A 141 -16.48 0.48 13.87
C PHE A 141 -16.93 -0.67 12.96
N VAL A 142 -16.94 -1.91 13.48
CA VAL A 142 -17.38 -3.10 12.74
C VAL A 142 -18.83 -2.94 12.27
N LEU A 143 -19.74 -2.58 13.20
CA LEU A 143 -21.17 -2.42 12.87
C LEU A 143 -21.39 -1.37 11.76
N ARG A 144 -20.78 -0.20 11.91
CA ARG A 144 -20.87 0.87 10.90
C ARG A 144 -20.28 0.44 9.56
N SER A 145 -19.10 -0.21 9.58
CA SER A 145 -18.41 -0.60 8.36
C SER A 145 -19.17 -1.68 7.60
N ARG A 146 -19.76 -2.64 8.29
CA ARG A 146 -20.61 -3.71 7.71
C ARG A 146 -21.85 -3.19 7.01
N LEU A 147 -22.34 -2.01 7.36
CA LEU A 147 -23.47 -1.36 6.68
C LEU A 147 -23.01 -0.48 5.52
N LEU A 148 -22.02 0.38 5.77
CA LEU A 148 -21.67 1.47 4.85
C LEU A 148 -20.68 1.06 3.77
N VAL A 149 -19.78 0.12 4.03
CA VAL A 149 -18.79 -0.31 3.04
C VAL A 149 -19.43 -1.13 1.90
N PRO A 150 -20.28 -2.14 2.17
CA PRO A 150 -21.00 -2.84 1.10
C PRO A 150 -21.89 -1.91 0.27
N PHE A 151 -22.59 -0.97 0.91
CA PHE A 151 -23.37 0.05 0.22
C PHE A 151 -22.49 0.87 -0.73
N SER A 152 -21.34 1.34 -0.24
CA SER A 152 -20.40 2.14 -1.02
C SER A 152 -19.84 1.35 -2.21
N ALA A 153 -19.44 0.10 -1.98
CA ALA A 153 -18.90 -0.77 -3.00
C ALA A 153 -19.94 -1.09 -4.10
N ARG A 154 -21.19 -1.37 -3.73
CA ARG A 154 -22.26 -1.63 -4.70
C ARG A 154 -22.65 -0.41 -5.51
N ARG A 155 -22.70 0.78 -4.88
CA ARG A 155 -23.11 2.03 -5.53
C ARG A 155 -22.02 2.61 -6.44
N SER A 156 -20.75 2.47 -6.11
CA SER A 156 -19.66 3.04 -6.90
C SER A 156 -19.58 2.43 -8.30
N THR A 157 -19.15 3.20 -9.28
CA THR A 157 -18.85 2.73 -10.64
C THR A 157 -17.57 1.92 -10.69
N ALA A 158 -16.60 2.25 -9.83
CA ALA A 158 -15.35 1.50 -9.67
C ALA A 158 -14.99 1.36 -8.20
N VAL A 159 -14.45 0.20 -7.83
CA VAL A 159 -13.91 -0.11 -6.51
C VAL A 159 -12.42 -0.39 -6.68
N PHE A 160 -11.57 0.29 -5.93
CA PHE A 160 -10.15 0.03 -5.88
C PHE A 160 -9.78 -0.65 -4.57
N THR A 161 -8.80 -1.55 -4.61
CA THR A 161 -8.28 -2.23 -3.42
C THR A 161 -6.79 -2.52 -3.59
N VAL A 162 -6.09 -2.86 -2.49
CA VAL A 162 -4.63 -2.87 -2.48
C VAL A 162 -3.98 -4.23 -2.76
N SER A 163 -4.77 -5.28 -2.96
CA SER A 163 -4.26 -6.63 -3.27
C SER A 163 -5.30 -7.47 -3.99
N ASP A 164 -4.88 -8.52 -4.69
CA ASP A 164 -5.79 -9.51 -5.26
C ASP A 164 -6.49 -10.33 -4.18
N PHE A 165 -5.85 -10.53 -3.04
CA PHE A 165 -6.51 -11.11 -1.86
C PHE A 165 -7.72 -10.27 -1.43
N SER A 166 -7.54 -8.97 -1.20
CA SER A 166 -8.64 -8.06 -0.83
C SER A 166 -9.69 -7.95 -1.94
N ARG A 167 -9.26 -7.97 -3.22
CA ARG A 167 -10.16 -7.99 -4.37
C ARG A 167 -11.10 -9.19 -4.35
N ARG A 168 -10.56 -10.40 -4.19
CA ARG A 168 -11.37 -11.63 -4.06
C ARG A 168 -12.32 -11.53 -2.87
N GLN A 169 -11.83 -11.14 -1.70
CA GLN A 169 -12.68 -10.98 -0.51
C GLN A 169 -13.84 -10.00 -0.72
N ILE A 170 -13.60 -8.84 -1.36
CA ILE A 170 -14.64 -7.84 -1.64
C ILE A 170 -15.67 -8.41 -2.62
N CYS A 171 -15.23 -9.06 -3.70
CA CYS A 171 -16.13 -9.67 -4.68
C CYS A 171 -17.02 -10.74 -4.03
N ASP A 172 -16.42 -11.66 -3.29
CA ASP A 172 -17.12 -12.80 -2.69
C ASP A 172 -18.06 -12.35 -1.56
N THR A 173 -17.58 -11.51 -0.65
CA THR A 173 -18.37 -11.09 0.53
C THR A 173 -19.52 -10.17 0.14
N TYR A 174 -19.32 -9.28 -0.82
CA TYR A 174 -20.32 -8.29 -1.20
C TYR A 174 -21.08 -8.62 -2.47
N SER A 175 -20.78 -9.76 -3.12
CA SER A 175 -21.38 -10.20 -4.38
C SER A 175 -21.28 -9.13 -5.47
N ILE A 176 -20.06 -8.62 -5.70
CA ILE A 176 -19.75 -7.59 -6.69
C ILE A 176 -18.98 -8.21 -7.84
N SER A 177 -19.32 -7.83 -9.09
CA SER A 177 -18.59 -8.27 -10.28
C SER A 177 -17.09 -7.94 -10.18
N ALA A 178 -16.25 -8.91 -10.55
CA ALA A 178 -14.79 -8.77 -10.55
C ALA A 178 -14.29 -7.66 -11.51
N GLU A 179 -15.05 -7.34 -12.55
CA GLU A 179 -14.74 -6.26 -13.51
C GLU A 179 -14.82 -4.87 -12.86
N LYS A 180 -15.61 -4.75 -11.79
CA LYS A 180 -15.79 -3.49 -11.06
C LYS A 180 -14.71 -3.25 -10.01
N VAL A 181 -14.00 -4.30 -9.58
CA VAL A 181 -13.02 -4.24 -8.48
C VAL A 181 -11.61 -4.36 -9.06
N HIS A 182 -10.84 -3.29 -8.92
CA HIS A 182 -9.49 -3.16 -9.47
C HIS A 182 -8.45 -3.23 -8.37
N ALA A 183 -7.51 -4.17 -8.47
CA ALA A 183 -6.35 -4.21 -7.58
C ALA A 183 -5.34 -3.12 -8.00
N ILE A 184 -4.96 -2.29 -7.04
CA ILE A 184 -3.95 -1.23 -7.15
C ILE A 184 -2.93 -1.43 -6.02
N PRO A 185 -2.00 -2.37 -6.13
CA PRO A 185 -1.03 -2.67 -5.09
C PRO A 185 -0.26 -1.43 -4.64
N ASN A 186 0.03 -1.33 -3.35
CA ASN A 186 0.89 -0.26 -2.87
C ASN A 186 2.30 -0.44 -3.45
N GLY A 187 2.93 0.66 -3.80
CA GLY A 187 4.34 0.70 -4.19
C GLY A 187 5.26 0.88 -2.99
N VAL A 188 6.56 0.77 -3.23
CA VAL A 188 7.60 1.20 -2.31
C VAL A 188 8.46 2.27 -2.97
N ASP A 189 8.85 3.27 -2.19
CA ASP A 189 9.79 4.31 -2.64
C ASP A 189 11.23 3.81 -2.49
N CYS A 190 11.79 3.30 -3.58
CA CYS A 190 13.17 2.80 -3.62
C CYS A 190 14.24 3.91 -3.51
N ALA A 191 13.87 5.18 -3.60
CA ALA A 191 14.79 6.28 -3.31
C ALA A 191 14.94 6.51 -1.79
N ARG A 192 13.93 6.14 -1.00
CA ARG A 192 13.95 6.18 0.46
C ARG A 192 14.44 4.89 1.07
N PHE A 193 13.92 3.77 0.60
CA PHE A 193 14.22 2.41 1.08
C PHE A 193 15.15 1.74 0.08
N PHE A 194 16.42 1.65 0.41
CA PHE A 194 17.47 1.08 -0.44
C PHE A 194 18.54 0.38 0.42
N PRO A 195 19.28 -0.57 -0.15
CA PRO A 195 20.35 -1.27 0.59
C PRO A 195 21.51 -0.33 0.93
N GLY A 196 22.20 -0.61 2.02
CA GLY A 196 23.44 0.10 2.38
C GLY A 196 23.63 0.25 3.88
N GLY A 197 24.64 1.06 4.25
CA GLY A 197 24.95 1.35 5.64
C GLY A 197 24.69 2.81 6.02
N GLU A 198 24.09 3.60 5.14
CA GLU A 198 23.83 5.01 5.40
C GLU A 198 22.89 5.18 6.59
N GLY A 199 23.14 6.21 7.39
CA GLY A 199 22.35 6.50 8.58
C GLY A 199 22.73 5.67 9.81
N CYS A 200 23.91 5.04 9.84
CA CYS A 200 24.42 4.35 11.04
C CYS A 200 24.48 5.28 12.25
N ASP A 201 24.89 6.55 12.08
CA ASP A 201 24.94 7.53 13.17
C ASP A 201 23.52 7.83 13.72
N ALA A 202 22.53 7.94 12.85
CA ALA A 202 21.14 8.14 13.26
C ALA A 202 20.58 6.94 14.03
N VAL A 203 20.98 5.72 13.67
CA VAL A 203 20.63 4.49 14.38
C VAL A 203 21.38 4.38 15.71
N GLY A 204 22.67 4.75 15.72
CA GLY A 204 23.49 4.83 16.94
C GLY A 204 22.93 5.80 17.98
N ALA A 205 22.37 6.94 17.55
CA ALA A 205 21.68 7.89 18.44
C ALA A 205 20.44 7.29 19.14
N LEU A 206 19.88 6.20 18.60
CA LEU A 206 18.79 5.41 19.20
C LEU A 206 19.32 4.25 20.08
N GLY A 207 20.63 4.14 20.28
CA GLY A 207 21.27 3.04 21.02
C GLY A 207 21.27 1.71 20.26
N LEU A 208 21.14 1.74 18.92
CA LEU A 208 21.12 0.56 18.08
C LEU A 208 22.41 0.43 17.28
N GLU A 209 22.86 -0.80 17.04
CA GLU A 209 24.03 -1.12 16.23
C GLU A 209 23.62 -1.75 14.90
N ARG A 210 24.37 -1.44 13.84
CA ARG A 210 24.16 -2.03 12.52
C ARG A 210 24.29 -3.55 12.58
N GLY A 211 23.28 -4.26 12.08
CA GLY A 211 23.24 -5.72 12.10
C GLY A 211 23.07 -6.35 13.48
N GLY A 212 22.86 -5.52 14.53
CA GLY A 212 22.73 -5.97 15.91
C GLY A 212 21.29 -6.29 16.33
N TYR A 213 20.29 -6.02 15.49
CA TYR A 213 18.90 -6.17 15.87
C TYR A 213 18.03 -6.72 14.74
N PHE A 214 16.95 -7.43 15.13
CA PHE A 214 15.82 -7.72 14.26
C PHE A 214 14.76 -6.65 14.43
N LEU A 215 14.01 -6.38 13.36
CA LEU A 215 13.04 -5.30 13.30
C LEU A 215 11.63 -5.82 13.03
N THR A 216 10.64 -5.23 13.67
CA THR A 216 9.24 -5.27 13.23
C THR A 216 8.65 -3.86 13.23
N VAL A 217 7.82 -3.54 12.25
CA VAL A 217 7.23 -2.21 12.08
C VAL A 217 5.72 -2.33 11.95
N GLY A 218 4.98 -1.61 12.77
CA GLY A 218 3.52 -1.59 12.73
C GLY A 218 2.92 -1.04 14.01
N ARG A 219 1.65 -0.64 13.97
CA ARG A 219 0.98 -0.16 15.17
C ARG A 219 1.02 -1.18 16.29
N LEU A 220 1.08 -0.70 17.53
CA LEU A 220 0.99 -1.56 18.71
C LEU A 220 -0.49 -1.94 18.93
N GLU A 221 -0.95 -2.94 18.19
CA GLU A 221 -2.31 -3.46 18.22
C GLU A 221 -2.30 -5.01 18.11
N PRO A 222 -3.30 -5.72 18.65
CA PRO A 222 -3.32 -7.20 18.70
C PRO A 222 -3.18 -7.86 17.32
N ARG A 223 -3.73 -7.27 16.27
CA ARG A 223 -3.68 -7.79 14.90
C ARG A 223 -2.25 -7.96 14.36
N LYS A 224 -1.31 -7.13 14.83
CA LYS A 224 0.12 -7.22 14.46
C LYS A 224 0.85 -8.38 15.13
N ASN A 225 0.18 -9.06 16.05
CA ASN A 225 0.65 -10.32 16.67
C ASN A 225 2.01 -10.23 17.37
N HIS A 226 2.31 -9.08 17.97
CA HIS A 226 3.52 -8.92 18.77
C HIS A 226 3.60 -9.92 19.92
N ALA A 227 2.46 -10.39 20.43
CA ALA A 227 2.41 -11.35 21.53
C ALA A 227 3.05 -12.69 21.16
N THR A 228 2.75 -13.26 19.99
CA THR A 228 3.39 -14.50 19.53
C THR A 228 4.87 -14.29 19.23
N LEU A 229 5.23 -13.12 18.65
CA LEU A 229 6.62 -12.74 18.41
C LEU A 229 7.43 -12.67 19.71
N LEU A 230 6.90 -12.06 20.77
CA LEU A 230 7.56 -12.00 22.09
C LEU A 230 7.71 -13.39 22.72
N ARG A 231 6.70 -14.25 22.59
CA ARG A 231 6.82 -15.64 23.05
C ARG A 231 7.90 -16.43 22.30
N ALA A 232 8.02 -16.21 20.99
CA ALA A 232 9.12 -16.75 20.20
C ALA A 232 10.48 -16.24 20.67
N TRP A 233 10.58 -14.94 20.95
CA TRP A 233 11.82 -14.34 21.49
C TRP A 233 12.24 -14.93 22.83
N ALA A 234 11.27 -15.19 23.72
CA ALA A 234 11.53 -15.80 25.03
C ALA A 234 12.11 -17.23 24.94
N GLN A 235 11.87 -17.95 23.84
CA GLN A 235 12.40 -19.31 23.59
C GLN A 235 13.84 -19.30 23.08
N LEU A 236 14.35 -18.18 22.56
CA LEU A 236 15.70 -18.08 22.05
C LEU A 236 16.72 -18.23 23.20
N ARG A 237 17.88 -18.85 22.90
CA ARG A 237 18.96 -19.00 23.86
C ARG A 237 19.62 -17.65 24.19
N VAL A 238 20.05 -17.50 25.42
CA VAL A 238 20.81 -16.32 25.89
C VAL A 238 22.28 -16.46 25.45
N PRO A 239 22.93 -15.38 24.94
CA PRO A 239 22.37 -14.05 24.73
C PRO A 239 21.41 -13.99 23.54
N ARG A 240 20.25 -13.39 23.75
CA ARG A 240 19.25 -13.22 22.70
C ARG A 240 19.61 -12.03 21.80
N PRO A 241 19.30 -12.08 20.47
CA PRO A 241 19.41 -10.90 19.63
C PRO A 241 18.43 -9.81 20.08
N LEU A 242 18.76 -8.54 19.84
CA LEU A 242 17.87 -7.43 20.11
C LEU A 242 16.67 -7.45 19.16
N LEU A 243 15.46 -7.25 19.69
CA LEU A 243 14.24 -7.02 18.92
C LEU A 243 13.84 -5.55 19.01
N VAL A 244 13.76 -4.87 17.88
CA VAL A 244 13.25 -3.50 17.80
C VAL A 244 11.83 -3.52 17.24
N ILE A 245 10.90 -2.96 17.99
CA ILE A 245 9.50 -2.79 17.62
C ILE A 245 9.26 -1.30 17.35
N VAL A 246 9.01 -0.94 16.09
CA VAL A 246 8.69 0.44 15.71
C VAL A 246 7.19 0.57 15.51
N GLY A 247 6.53 1.43 16.29
CA GLY A 247 5.11 1.67 16.10
C GLY A 247 4.44 2.52 17.17
N GLN A 248 3.41 3.24 16.76
CA GLN A 248 2.62 4.06 17.66
C GLN A 248 1.60 3.20 18.43
N ARG A 249 1.31 3.61 19.66
CA ARG A 249 0.26 2.99 20.49
C ARG A 249 -1.10 3.09 19.82
N HIS A 250 -1.80 1.98 19.84
CA HIS A 250 -3.16 1.87 19.33
C HIS A 250 -4.01 1.03 20.29
N PHE A 251 -5.12 0.49 19.83
CA PHE A 251 -6.06 -0.32 20.61
C PHE A 251 -5.37 -1.48 21.34
N MET A 252 -5.60 -1.62 22.65
CA MET A 252 -5.08 -2.69 23.54
C MET A 252 -3.53 -2.80 23.61
N HIS A 253 -2.81 -1.70 23.42
CA HIS A 253 -1.34 -1.69 23.44
C HIS A 253 -0.71 -2.06 24.79
N HIS A 254 -1.44 -1.93 25.90
CA HIS A 254 -0.94 -2.24 27.26
C HIS A 254 -0.49 -3.70 27.38
N GLU A 255 -1.20 -4.63 26.75
CA GLU A 255 -0.89 -6.06 26.76
C GLU A 255 0.52 -6.38 26.26
N LEU A 256 1.05 -5.59 25.33
CA LEU A 256 2.40 -5.73 24.82
C LEU A 256 3.45 -5.50 25.92
N PHE A 257 3.32 -4.39 26.66
CA PHE A 257 4.29 -4.02 27.69
C PHE A 257 4.20 -4.94 28.93
N ASP A 258 2.99 -5.39 29.26
CA ASP A 258 2.79 -6.39 30.31
C ASP A 258 3.44 -7.73 29.94
N LEU A 259 3.33 -8.13 28.69
CA LEU A 259 3.94 -9.37 28.23
C LEU A 259 5.48 -9.30 28.18
N ILE A 260 6.07 -8.16 27.77
CA ILE A 260 7.53 -7.94 27.85
C ILE A 260 8.04 -8.17 29.27
N ARG A 261 7.36 -7.59 30.27
CA ARG A 261 7.72 -7.76 31.69
C ARG A 261 7.53 -9.21 32.16
N THR A 262 6.40 -9.83 31.83
CA THR A 262 6.10 -11.21 32.22
C THR A 262 7.11 -12.20 31.67
N LEU A 263 7.58 -11.99 30.43
CA LEU A 263 8.58 -12.82 29.76
C LEU A 263 10.03 -12.43 30.10
N ARG A 264 10.24 -11.37 30.91
CA ARG A 264 11.56 -10.83 31.31
C ARG A 264 12.42 -10.47 30.10
N LEU A 265 11.84 -9.74 29.13
CA LEU A 265 12.48 -9.36 27.87
C LEU A 265 12.86 -7.87 27.82
N GLU A 266 12.86 -7.16 28.96
CA GLU A 266 13.10 -5.71 29.00
C GLU A 266 14.48 -5.29 28.48
N ARG A 267 15.46 -6.20 28.50
CA ARG A 267 16.81 -5.95 27.99
C ARG A 267 16.98 -6.29 26.51
N GLU A 268 16.12 -7.16 25.97
CA GLU A 268 16.21 -7.69 24.62
C GLU A 268 15.16 -7.08 23.67
N VAL A 269 14.20 -6.27 24.19
CA VAL A 269 13.16 -5.65 23.39
C VAL A 269 13.15 -4.14 23.57
N VAL A 270 13.32 -3.43 22.46
CA VAL A 270 13.24 -1.96 22.40
C VAL A 270 11.99 -1.56 21.61
N VAL A 271 11.14 -0.71 22.20
CA VAL A 271 9.94 -0.17 21.54
C VAL A 271 10.17 1.30 21.20
N LEU A 272 10.14 1.63 19.91
CA LEU A 272 10.32 2.98 19.39
C LEU A 272 8.98 3.52 18.87
N GLU A 273 8.37 4.46 19.62
CA GLU A 273 7.03 4.98 19.32
C GLU A 273 7.06 6.24 18.44
N HIS A 274 8.13 7.01 18.47
CA HIS A 274 8.26 8.32 17.82
C HIS A 274 9.40 8.34 16.79
N VAL A 275 9.34 7.40 15.85
CA VAL A 275 10.28 7.37 14.72
C VAL A 275 9.75 8.28 13.62
N SER A 276 10.58 9.21 13.16
CA SER A 276 10.24 10.09 12.04
C SER A 276 10.34 9.37 10.70
N ASP A 277 9.67 9.92 9.68
CA ASP A 277 9.75 9.43 8.30
C ASP A 277 11.17 9.41 7.75
N MET A 278 12.05 10.30 8.25
CA MET A 278 13.45 10.37 7.84
C MET A 278 14.32 9.30 8.52
N GLN A 279 13.98 8.90 9.75
CA GLN A 279 14.74 7.90 10.52
C GLN A 279 14.37 6.47 10.11
N LEU A 280 13.10 6.23 9.76
CA LEU A 280 12.58 4.88 9.50
C LEU A 280 13.38 4.11 8.43
N PRO A 281 13.77 4.70 7.28
CA PRO A 281 14.59 3.98 6.29
C PRO A 281 15.97 3.55 6.83
N ALA A 282 16.61 4.37 7.67
CA ALA A 282 17.88 4.01 8.29
C ALA A 282 17.72 2.83 9.27
N ILE A 283 16.61 2.79 10.03
CA ILE A 283 16.31 1.67 10.95
C ILE A 283 16.09 0.37 10.16
N TYR A 284 15.41 0.41 9.02
CA TYR A 284 15.27 -0.77 8.16
C TYR A 284 16.63 -1.26 7.65
N ARG A 285 17.39 -0.42 6.95
CA ARG A 285 18.62 -0.84 6.24
C ARG A 285 19.75 -1.28 7.15
N ASN A 286 19.70 -0.91 8.43
CA ASN A 286 20.68 -1.32 9.43
C ASN A 286 20.23 -2.52 10.29
N ALA A 287 19.03 -3.03 10.08
CA ALA A 287 18.56 -4.22 10.78
C ALA A 287 19.19 -5.51 10.20
N LYS A 288 19.34 -6.53 11.04
CA LYS A 288 19.82 -7.87 10.68
C LYS A 288 18.76 -8.65 9.88
N GLY A 289 17.49 -8.38 10.13
CA GLY A 289 16.34 -8.98 9.46
C GLY A 289 15.03 -8.37 9.92
N PHE A 290 13.99 -8.59 9.17
CA PHE A 290 12.64 -8.08 9.42
C PHE A 290 11.67 -9.21 9.70
N ILE A 291 10.88 -9.08 10.77
CA ILE A 291 9.91 -10.11 11.19
C ILE A 291 8.51 -9.51 11.17
N TYR A 292 7.59 -10.12 10.42
CA TYR A 292 6.23 -9.60 10.26
C TYR A 292 5.19 -10.73 10.36
N CYS A 293 4.79 -11.03 11.60
CA CYS A 293 3.93 -12.19 11.91
C CYS A 293 2.47 -11.78 12.15
N SER A 294 1.94 -10.78 11.43
CA SER A 294 0.55 -10.31 11.58
C SER A 294 -0.46 -11.45 11.38
N TRP A 295 -1.56 -11.41 12.14
CA TRP A 295 -2.69 -12.31 11.95
C TRP A 295 -3.38 -12.13 10.62
N ALA A 296 -3.52 -10.88 10.17
CA ALA A 296 -4.15 -10.55 8.90
C ALA A 296 -3.75 -9.16 8.42
N GLU A 297 -3.52 -9.02 7.11
CA GLU A 297 -3.23 -7.75 6.45
C GLU A 297 -3.96 -7.65 5.12
N GLY A 298 -4.35 -6.43 4.76
CA GLY A 298 -4.87 -6.12 3.43
C GLY A 298 -3.77 -6.02 2.37
N PHE A 299 -2.50 -5.77 2.81
CA PHE A 299 -1.34 -5.69 1.91
C PHE A 299 -0.02 -6.02 2.63
N GLY A 300 0.50 -5.09 3.47
CA GLY A 300 1.79 -5.30 4.15
C GLY A 300 2.92 -4.43 3.60
N MET A 301 2.73 -3.11 3.50
CA MET A 301 3.78 -2.16 3.05
C MET A 301 5.12 -2.35 3.77
N PRO A 302 5.18 -2.60 5.10
CA PRO A 302 6.44 -2.83 5.79
C PRO A 302 7.29 -3.98 5.23
N LEU A 303 6.69 -4.98 4.58
CA LEU A 303 7.43 -6.05 3.91
C LEU A 303 8.22 -5.52 2.71
N LEU A 304 7.58 -4.68 1.88
CA LEU A 304 8.23 -4.07 0.72
C LEU A 304 9.32 -3.09 1.14
N GLU A 305 9.09 -2.32 2.22
CA GLU A 305 10.09 -1.41 2.79
C GLU A 305 11.33 -2.18 3.26
N ALA A 306 11.15 -3.32 3.93
CA ALA A 306 12.22 -4.21 4.34
C ALA A 306 12.96 -4.83 3.15
N MET A 307 12.24 -5.36 2.17
CA MET A 307 12.81 -5.94 0.95
C MET A 307 13.59 -4.91 0.15
N ALA A 308 13.05 -3.70 -0.03
CA ALA A 308 13.72 -2.60 -0.72
C ALA A 308 14.97 -2.13 0.02
N SER A 309 14.96 -2.20 1.36
CA SER A 309 16.11 -1.89 2.21
C SER A 309 17.21 -2.97 2.19
N GLY A 310 17.01 -4.07 1.49
CA GLY A 310 18.00 -5.14 1.34
C GLY A 310 18.23 -5.96 2.60
N ILE A 311 17.20 -6.17 3.41
CA ILE A 311 17.26 -7.03 4.59
C ILE A 311 16.37 -8.27 4.41
N PRO A 312 16.75 -9.43 4.96
CA PRO A 312 15.97 -10.65 4.82
C PRO A 312 14.67 -10.58 5.63
N VAL A 313 13.61 -11.17 5.12
CA VAL A 313 12.26 -11.09 5.67
C VAL A 313 11.76 -12.43 6.15
N VAL A 314 11.17 -12.46 7.35
CA VAL A 314 10.28 -13.54 7.83
C VAL A 314 8.86 -12.99 7.85
N SER A 315 7.92 -13.70 7.27
CA SER A 315 6.52 -13.26 7.22
C SER A 315 5.54 -14.40 7.48
N SER A 316 4.42 -14.10 8.12
CA SER A 316 3.32 -15.06 8.15
C SER A 316 2.79 -15.33 6.74
N ALA A 317 2.53 -16.63 6.46
CA ALA A 317 2.08 -17.11 5.16
C ALA A 317 0.54 -17.06 5.06
N ASN A 318 -0.07 -15.92 5.30
CA ASN A 318 -1.52 -15.75 5.32
C ASN A 318 -1.96 -14.46 4.64
N THR A 319 -3.25 -14.36 4.31
CA THR A 319 -3.91 -13.17 3.76
C THR A 319 -3.15 -12.58 2.55
N ALA A 320 -3.06 -11.25 2.44
CA ALA A 320 -2.29 -10.61 1.38
C ALA A 320 -0.76 -10.72 1.56
N LEU A 321 -0.27 -11.15 2.73
CA LEU A 321 1.17 -11.25 3.00
C LEU A 321 1.84 -12.30 2.12
N SER A 322 1.19 -13.45 1.91
CA SER A 322 1.69 -14.48 0.99
C SER A 322 1.75 -14.00 -0.46
N GLU A 323 0.76 -13.19 -0.88
CA GLU A 323 0.76 -12.56 -2.20
C GLU A 323 1.91 -11.56 -2.36
N VAL A 324 2.12 -10.69 -1.36
CA VAL A 324 3.16 -9.66 -1.41
C VAL A 324 4.56 -10.27 -1.35
N CYS A 325 4.77 -11.26 -0.49
CA CYS A 325 6.08 -11.87 -0.31
C CYS A 325 6.45 -12.85 -1.43
N ALA A 326 5.50 -13.61 -1.95
CA ALA A 326 5.77 -14.76 -2.81
C ALA A 326 6.88 -15.66 -2.21
N ASP A 327 8.00 -15.84 -2.88
CA ASP A 327 9.16 -16.60 -2.42
C ASP A 327 10.28 -15.73 -1.79
N ALA A 328 10.04 -14.42 -1.64
CA ALA A 328 11.03 -13.47 -1.16
C ALA A 328 11.09 -13.34 0.38
N ALA A 329 10.29 -14.10 1.11
CA ALA A 329 10.33 -14.16 2.56
C ALA A 329 10.36 -15.61 3.05
N LEU A 330 10.92 -15.83 4.25
CA LEU A 330 10.82 -17.11 4.94
C LEU A 330 9.42 -17.19 5.59
N PRO A 331 8.56 -18.14 5.13
CA PRO A 331 7.20 -18.22 5.64
C PRO A 331 7.15 -18.88 7.01
N VAL A 332 6.25 -18.38 7.88
CA VAL A 332 5.98 -18.94 9.20
C VAL A 332 4.48 -18.97 9.48
N ASN A 333 4.06 -19.87 10.35
CA ASN A 333 2.71 -19.84 10.92
C ASN A 333 2.64 -18.77 12.01
N ALA A 334 1.76 -17.78 11.84
CA ALA A 334 1.56 -16.69 12.78
C ALA A 334 1.19 -17.14 14.21
N SER A 335 0.63 -18.35 14.37
CA SER A 335 0.25 -18.92 15.66
C SER A 335 1.35 -19.73 16.36
N SER A 336 2.49 -19.97 15.68
CA SER A 336 3.56 -20.84 16.20
C SER A 336 4.78 -20.03 16.64
N PRO A 337 4.98 -19.80 17.96
CA PRO A 337 6.21 -19.19 18.46
C PRO A 337 7.45 -19.98 18.06
N ASP A 338 7.35 -21.32 18.01
CA ASP A 338 8.46 -22.21 17.66
C ASP A 338 8.94 -22.01 16.22
N GLU A 339 8.01 -21.91 15.24
CA GLU A 339 8.37 -21.63 13.85
C GLU A 339 9.01 -20.23 13.72
N ILE A 340 8.48 -19.24 14.42
CA ILE A 340 9.05 -17.87 14.39
C ILE A 340 10.45 -17.89 15.00
N ALA A 341 10.65 -18.54 16.14
CA ALA A 341 11.97 -18.67 16.77
C ALA A 341 12.98 -19.37 15.88
N ASN A 342 12.58 -20.49 15.27
CA ASN A 342 13.42 -21.23 14.32
C ASN A 342 13.76 -20.40 13.06
N ALA A 343 12.83 -19.61 12.54
CA ALA A 343 13.09 -18.71 11.42
C ALA A 343 14.10 -17.62 11.80
N VAL A 344 13.98 -17.04 12.98
CA VAL A 344 14.95 -16.06 13.52
C VAL A 344 16.34 -16.69 13.63
N LEU A 345 16.46 -17.90 14.21
CA LEU A 345 17.72 -18.62 14.32
C LEU A 345 18.32 -18.96 12.95
N SER A 346 17.48 -19.36 11.99
CA SER A 346 17.94 -19.62 10.63
C SER A 346 18.51 -18.38 9.97
N LEU A 347 17.85 -17.23 10.12
CA LEU A 347 18.39 -15.94 9.65
C LEU A 347 19.64 -15.52 10.42
N ASP A 348 19.74 -15.84 11.69
CA ASP A 348 20.91 -15.49 12.51
C ASP A 348 22.16 -16.25 12.09
N GLN A 349 22.02 -17.55 11.78
CA GLN A 349 23.13 -18.49 11.58
C GLN A 349 23.48 -18.76 10.13
N GLN A 350 22.52 -18.66 9.19
CA GLN A 350 22.69 -19.12 7.80
C GLN A 350 22.88 -17.92 6.85
N THR A 351 24.13 -17.56 6.56
CA THR A 351 24.47 -16.43 5.67
C THR A 351 23.91 -16.63 4.27
N GLY A 352 24.04 -17.82 3.68
CA GLY A 352 23.53 -18.10 2.33
C GLY A 352 22.00 -17.97 2.23
N LEU A 353 21.25 -18.32 3.29
CA LEU A 353 19.81 -18.10 3.34
C LEU A 353 19.49 -16.59 3.34
N ARG A 354 20.20 -15.81 4.17
CA ARG A 354 20.03 -14.34 4.20
C ARG A 354 20.26 -13.71 2.82
N GLU A 355 21.40 -14.05 2.20
CA GLU A 355 21.78 -13.51 0.87
C GLU A 355 20.74 -13.87 -0.19
N SER A 356 20.24 -15.10 -0.19
CA SER A 356 19.19 -15.56 -1.10
C SER A 356 17.87 -14.78 -0.89
N LEU A 357 17.44 -14.58 0.36
CA LEU A 357 16.22 -13.82 0.69
C LEU A 357 16.37 -12.34 0.34
N ILE A 358 17.53 -11.73 0.60
CA ILE A 358 17.82 -10.35 0.22
C ILE A 358 17.73 -10.18 -1.31
N HIS A 359 18.38 -11.06 -2.06
CA HIS A 359 18.35 -11.00 -3.53
C HIS A 359 16.92 -11.06 -4.07
N ARG A 360 16.14 -12.06 -3.63
CA ARG A 360 14.74 -12.20 -4.05
C ARG A 360 13.88 -11.03 -3.58
N GLY A 361 14.11 -10.53 -2.36
CA GLY A 361 13.42 -9.36 -1.81
C GLY A 361 13.62 -8.11 -2.64
N LEU A 362 14.86 -7.82 -3.04
CA LEU A 362 15.17 -6.67 -3.90
C LEU A 362 14.52 -6.77 -5.28
N LEU A 363 14.46 -7.95 -5.87
CA LEU A 363 13.75 -8.16 -7.13
C LEU A 363 12.24 -7.98 -6.93
N ARG A 364 11.69 -8.57 -5.88
CA ARG A 364 10.26 -8.48 -5.58
C ARG A 364 9.79 -7.06 -5.31
N ALA A 365 10.55 -6.26 -4.55
CA ALA A 365 10.22 -4.86 -4.26
C ALA A 365 10.09 -4.01 -5.55
N LYS A 366 10.90 -4.27 -6.57
CA LYS A 366 10.86 -3.56 -7.86
C LYS A 366 9.58 -3.79 -8.66
N GLU A 367 8.85 -4.87 -8.40
CA GLU A 367 7.57 -5.16 -9.06
C GLU A 367 6.44 -4.26 -8.55
N PHE A 368 6.59 -3.67 -7.35
CA PHE A 368 5.59 -2.86 -6.68
C PHE A 368 5.94 -1.37 -6.79
N THR A 369 5.46 -0.75 -7.86
CA THR A 369 5.66 0.68 -8.10
C THR A 369 4.34 1.44 -8.00
N TRP A 370 4.39 2.65 -7.45
CA TRP A 370 3.23 3.54 -7.39
C TRP A 370 2.74 3.96 -8.78
N GLU A 371 3.65 4.05 -9.75
CA GLU A 371 3.38 4.36 -11.15
C GLU A 371 2.43 3.35 -11.79
N ARG A 372 2.67 2.06 -11.58
CA ARG A 372 1.81 0.97 -12.08
C ARG A 372 0.39 1.08 -11.54
N SER A 373 0.25 1.33 -10.24
CA SER A 373 -1.06 1.52 -9.60
C SER A 373 -1.76 2.79 -10.07
N ALA A 374 -1.02 3.88 -10.23
CA ALA A 374 -1.55 5.13 -10.77
C ALA A 374 -2.01 4.98 -12.23
N GLN A 375 -1.29 4.21 -13.06
CA GLN A 375 -1.72 3.88 -14.44
C GLN A 375 -3.03 3.09 -14.46
N THR A 376 -3.22 2.16 -13.52
CA THR A 376 -4.49 1.42 -13.39
C THR A 376 -5.63 2.38 -13.04
N VAL A 377 -5.45 3.27 -12.06
CA VAL A 377 -6.46 4.27 -11.69
C VAL A 377 -6.78 5.19 -12.86
N ARG A 378 -5.73 5.69 -13.57
CA ARG A 378 -5.87 6.49 -14.77
C ARG A 378 -6.73 5.80 -15.83
N SER A 379 -6.41 4.55 -16.14
CA SER A 379 -7.13 3.77 -17.15
C SER A 379 -8.62 3.64 -16.81
N VAL A 380 -8.95 3.36 -15.54
CA VAL A 380 -10.33 3.26 -15.07
C VAL A 380 -11.04 4.62 -15.17
N TYR A 381 -10.38 5.73 -14.80
CA TYR A 381 -10.98 7.06 -14.93
C TYR A 381 -11.23 7.43 -16.40
N LEU A 382 -10.25 7.23 -17.27
CA LEU A 382 -10.40 7.55 -18.69
C LEU A 382 -11.45 6.66 -19.39
N SER A 383 -11.51 5.37 -19.02
CA SER A 383 -12.55 4.46 -19.49
C SER A 383 -13.94 4.96 -19.09
N HIS A 384 -14.12 5.38 -17.84
CA HIS A 384 -15.38 5.92 -17.33
C HIS A 384 -15.89 7.13 -18.15
N PHE A 385 -14.97 7.98 -18.60
CA PHE A 385 -15.31 9.16 -19.42
C PHE A 385 -15.27 8.93 -20.94
N GLY A 386 -14.98 7.71 -21.39
CA GLY A 386 -14.85 7.41 -22.82
C GLY A 386 -13.64 8.09 -23.45
N LEU A 387 -12.62 8.43 -22.67
CA LEU A 387 -11.39 9.11 -23.11
C LEU A 387 -10.25 8.16 -23.42
N LEU A 388 -10.41 6.86 -23.22
CA LEU A 388 -9.48 5.88 -23.74
C LEU A 388 -9.64 5.89 -25.27
N SER A 389 -8.84 6.71 -25.97
CA SER A 389 -8.58 6.46 -27.37
C SER A 389 -8.08 5.03 -27.50
N SER A 390 -8.48 4.33 -28.56
CA SER A 390 -8.06 2.98 -28.90
C SER A 390 -6.55 2.92 -29.16
N CYS A 391 -5.74 3.18 -28.17
CA CYS A 391 -4.34 2.82 -28.13
C CYS A 391 -4.28 1.31 -28.04
N ARG A 392 -3.94 0.65 -29.14
CA ARG A 392 -3.49 -0.74 -29.15
C ARG A 392 -2.50 -0.94 -28.00
N PRO A 393 -2.51 -2.09 -27.32
CA PRO A 393 -1.46 -2.40 -26.35
C PRO A 393 -0.11 -2.14 -27.03
N VAL A 394 0.80 -1.47 -26.36
CA VAL A 394 2.20 -1.46 -26.73
C VAL A 394 2.62 -2.92 -26.67
N GLU A 395 2.75 -3.53 -27.86
CA GLU A 395 3.35 -4.85 -28.00
C GLU A 395 4.69 -4.80 -27.28
N SER A 396 4.87 -5.75 -26.36
CA SER A 396 6.13 -6.01 -25.73
C SER A 396 7.23 -5.99 -26.79
N VAL A 397 8.22 -5.12 -26.61
CA VAL A 397 9.46 -5.17 -27.40
C VAL A 397 10.25 -6.36 -26.89
N ASP A 398 9.82 -7.54 -27.30
CA ASP A 398 10.62 -8.75 -27.40
C ASP A 398 10.83 -9.00 -28.88
N ASP A 399 11.98 -8.76 -29.35
CA ASP A 399 12.82 -9.60 -30.21
C ASP A 399 13.82 -8.76 -31.01
N CYS A 400 14.96 -8.53 -30.45
CA CYS A 400 16.18 -8.34 -31.22
C CYS A 400 16.97 -9.66 -31.22
N SER A 401 16.48 -10.67 -31.93
CA SER A 401 17.28 -11.85 -32.25
C SER A 401 17.49 -11.93 -33.77
N GLY A 402 18.72 -11.56 -34.14
CA GLY A 402 19.55 -12.34 -35.05
C GLY A 402 19.11 -12.54 -36.49
N LYS A 403 19.62 -11.69 -37.34
CA LYS A 403 19.86 -12.06 -38.77
C LYS A 403 20.68 -13.34 -38.86
N LYS A 404 20.09 -14.40 -39.39
CA LYS A 404 20.81 -15.59 -39.89
C LYS A 404 21.54 -15.22 -41.17
N SER A 405 22.87 -15.16 -41.10
CA SER A 405 23.73 -15.28 -42.28
C SER A 405 23.87 -16.77 -42.60
N GLY A 406 23.43 -17.13 -43.82
CA GLY A 406 23.62 -18.48 -44.34
C GLY A 406 25.10 -18.74 -44.60
N SER A 407 25.63 -19.86 -44.12
CA SER A 407 26.86 -20.48 -44.62
C SER A 407 26.56 -21.92 -44.99
N LYS A 408 26.99 -22.25 -46.23
CA LYS A 408 26.85 -23.49 -46.93
C LYS A 408 27.50 -24.65 -46.12
N VAL A 409 26.77 -25.73 -46.02
CA VAL A 409 27.27 -27.04 -45.60
C VAL A 409 28.11 -27.64 -46.72
N VAL A 410 29.39 -27.88 -46.49
CA VAL A 410 30.24 -28.78 -47.26
C VAL A 410 30.33 -30.07 -46.46
N ARG A 411 29.79 -31.14 -47.05
CA ARG A 411 29.99 -32.55 -46.59
C ARG A 411 31.39 -32.98 -46.96
N THR A 412 32.14 -33.55 -46.02
CA THR A 412 33.20 -34.50 -46.29
C THR A 412 33.00 -35.70 -45.39
N GLN A 413 33.06 -36.88 -46.00
CA GLN A 413 32.96 -38.21 -45.39
C GLN A 413 34.23 -38.58 -44.64
N PRO A 414 34.18 -39.60 -43.76
CA PRO A 414 35.29 -40.01 -42.88
C PRO A 414 36.27 -40.94 -43.63
N ALA A 415 37.53 -40.85 -43.24
CA ALA A 415 38.54 -41.89 -43.52
C ALA A 415 39.08 -42.40 -42.18
N ASP A 416 39.09 -43.72 -42.10
CA ASP A 416 39.65 -44.58 -41.10
C ASP A 416 41.07 -44.21 -40.59
N ILE A 417 41.33 -44.25 -39.33
CA ILE A 417 42.18 -45.20 -38.58
C ILE A 417 41.93 -45.00 -37.07
#